data_5e08bca2bcdafac113b424b53a4a1624
#
_entry.id   5e08bca2bcdafac113b424b53a4a1624
#
_cell.length_a   1.000
_cell.length_b   1.000
_cell.length_c   1.000
_cell.angle_alpha   90.00
_cell.angle_beta   90.00
_cell.angle_gamma   90.00
#
_symmetry.space_group_name_H-M   'P 1'
#
loop_
_entity.id
_entity.type
_entity.pdbx_description
1 polymer ?
#
loop_
_entity_poly.entity_id
_entity_poly.type
_entity_poly.pdbx_seq_one_letter_code
_entity_poly.pdbx_strand_id
1 'polypeptide(L)'
;MIILNSEKIINDLKERIPVVVFLKENITTIEFTQFEKKLKINEKIKSFDFITNDVAAENLSKDIGEDFLEFLGYNPLLDSFDIFFYSEHINSFNIDEIVKQLKNEDFISEVTYDAPLIFLINSNFEKLKRITIILGCLFMVISLILINNTIRLSLYSNRLNIKTMQLVGAKKSFIMWPVIKNQIVFVIVASIISSLIILLILY
;
A
#
# COMPACT_ATOMS: atom_id res chain seq x y z
N MET A 1 -4.98 -4.77 10.08
CA MET A 1 -5.23 -3.35 9.98
C MET A 1 -4.07 -2.54 9.42
N ILE A 2 -2.88 -2.61 9.99
CA ILE A 2 -1.67 -1.91 9.44
C ILE A 2 -1.41 -2.31 7.97
N ILE A 3 -1.47 -3.60 7.65
CA ILE A 3 -1.25 -4.10 6.27
C ILE A 3 -2.30 -3.54 5.31
N LEU A 4 -3.57 -3.52 5.68
CA LEU A 4 -4.65 -3.01 4.82
C LEU A 4 -4.54 -1.50 4.56
N ASN A 5 -4.18 -0.71 5.58
CA ASN A 5 -3.93 0.72 5.41
C ASN A 5 -2.67 0.99 4.58
N SER A 6 -1.61 0.19 4.77
CA SER A 6 -0.40 0.31 3.97
C SER A 6 -0.66 -0.02 2.50
N GLU A 7 -1.47 -1.04 2.20
CA GLU A 7 -1.87 -1.36 0.83
C GLU A 7 -2.61 -0.19 0.17
N LYS A 8 -3.54 0.45 0.89
CA LYS A 8 -4.27 1.60 0.38
C LYS A 8 -3.35 2.78 0.07
N ILE A 9 -2.48 3.14 1.01
CA ILE A 9 -1.52 4.24 0.83
C ILE A 9 -0.59 3.96 -0.35
N ILE A 10 -0.11 2.73 -0.49
CA ILE A 10 0.79 2.34 -1.58
C ILE A 10 0.07 2.36 -2.91
N ASN A 11 -1.17 1.88 -2.95
CA ASN A 11 -1.99 1.95 -4.16
C ASN A 11 -2.23 3.40 -4.57
N ASP A 12 -2.58 4.28 -3.62
CA ASP A 12 -2.72 5.71 -3.88
C ASP A 12 -1.42 6.36 -4.37
N LEU A 13 -0.27 5.95 -3.83
CA LEU A 13 1.03 6.45 -4.29
C LEU A 13 1.34 5.97 -5.71
N LYS A 14 1.12 4.68 -6.01
CA LYS A 14 1.32 4.14 -7.36
C LYS A 14 0.45 4.86 -8.39
N GLU A 15 -0.80 5.11 -8.05
CA GLU A 15 -1.76 5.76 -8.94
C GLU A 15 -1.46 7.25 -9.21
N ARG A 16 -0.49 7.84 -8.49
CA ARG A 16 0.02 9.20 -8.71
C ARG A 16 1.27 9.25 -9.57
N ILE A 17 1.84 8.11 -9.93
CA ILE A 17 3.02 8.05 -10.78
C ILE A 17 2.55 8.05 -12.24
N PRO A 18 2.84 9.09 -13.01
CA PRO A 18 2.44 9.14 -14.42
C PRO A 18 3.35 8.28 -15.29
N VAL A 19 2.77 7.71 -16.33
CA VAL A 19 3.50 7.31 -17.53
C VAL A 19 3.40 8.47 -18.51
N VAL A 20 4.52 9.12 -18.78
CA VAL A 20 4.58 10.29 -19.64
C VAL A 20 4.81 9.84 -21.08
N VAL A 21 3.92 10.22 -21.96
CA VAL A 21 3.95 9.90 -23.38
C VAL A 21 4.19 11.18 -24.16
N PHE A 22 5.39 11.33 -24.72
CA PHE A 22 5.76 12.47 -25.57
C PHE A 22 5.31 12.25 -26.99
N LEU A 23 4.66 13.26 -27.54
CA LEU A 23 4.17 13.27 -28.91
C LEU A 23 5.21 13.84 -29.87
N LYS A 24 5.18 13.41 -31.13
CA LYS A 24 5.97 14.05 -32.19
C LYS A 24 5.32 15.37 -32.59
N GLU A 25 6.14 16.34 -33.03
CA GLU A 25 5.66 17.66 -33.48
C GLU A 25 4.68 17.58 -34.67
N ASN A 26 4.74 16.51 -35.45
CA ASN A 26 3.95 16.34 -36.68
C ASN A 26 2.65 15.53 -36.45
N ILE A 27 2.16 15.42 -35.21
CA ILE A 27 0.90 14.69 -34.94
C ILE A 27 -0.27 15.39 -35.65
N THR A 28 -1.09 14.59 -36.35
CA THR A 28 -2.31 15.09 -36.96
C THR A 28 -3.44 15.21 -35.94
N THR A 29 -4.36 16.15 -36.16
CA THR A 29 -5.55 16.32 -35.31
C THR A 29 -6.39 15.02 -35.20
N ILE A 30 -6.38 14.20 -36.25
CA ILE A 30 -7.09 12.93 -36.31
C ILE A 30 -6.44 11.93 -35.35
N GLU A 31 -5.12 11.76 -35.44
CA GLU A 31 -4.35 10.87 -34.57
C GLU A 31 -4.49 11.26 -33.09
N PHE A 32 -4.36 12.56 -32.79
CA PHE A 32 -4.56 13.11 -31.46
C PHE A 32 -5.94 12.75 -30.91
N THR A 33 -7.02 13.00 -31.65
CA THR A 33 -8.40 12.71 -31.19
C THR A 33 -8.66 11.22 -31.04
N GLN A 34 -8.07 10.39 -31.92
CA GLN A 34 -8.18 8.94 -31.83
C GLN A 34 -7.44 8.41 -30.58
N PHE A 35 -6.25 8.94 -30.30
CA PHE A 35 -5.49 8.56 -29.12
C PHE A 35 -6.20 8.97 -27.84
N GLU A 36 -6.70 10.20 -27.76
CA GLU A 36 -7.52 10.65 -26.62
C GLU A 36 -8.74 9.75 -26.37
N LYS A 37 -9.45 9.35 -27.43
CA LYS A 37 -10.55 8.38 -27.33
C LYS A 37 -10.08 7.02 -26.84
N LYS A 38 -8.94 6.54 -27.33
CA LYS A 38 -8.35 5.26 -26.91
C LYS A 38 -7.99 5.28 -25.42
N LEU A 39 -7.46 6.40 -24.92
CA LEU A 39 -7.18 6.59 -23.49
C LEU A 39 -8.48 6.59 -22.66
N LYS A 40 -9.53 7.29 -23.11
CA LYS A 40 -10.84 7.36 -22.40
C LYS A 40 -11.56 6.02 -22.26
N ILE A 41 -11.40 5.12 -23.23
CA ILE A 41 -12.08 3.81 -23.27
C ILE A 41 -11.29 2.74 -22.51
N ASN A 42 -10.02 2.98 -22.23
CA ASN A 42 -9.16 1.99 -21.58
C ASN A 42 -9.43 1.90 -20.09
N GLU A 43 -10.05 0.80 -19.66
CA GLU A 43 -10.41 0.54 -18.26
C GLU A 43 -9.21 0.50 -17.29
N LYS A 44 -7.99 0.34 -17.80
CA LYS A 44 -6.77 0.33 -16.99
C LYS A 44 -6.32 1.72 -16.58
N ILE A 45 -6.80 2.76 -17.28
CA ILE A 45 -6.42 4.16 -17.07
C ILE A 45 -7.38 4.79 -16.08
N LYS A 46 -6.83 5.39 -15.04
CA LYS A 46 -7.59 6.14 -14.02
C LYS A 46 -7.90 7.55 -14.48
N SER A 47 -6.91 8.25 -14.98
CA SER A 47 -7.00 9.60 -15.54
C SER A 47 -5.83 9.85 -16.46
N PHE A 48 -5.96 10.89 -17.28
CA PHE A 48 -4.83 11.40 -18.06
C PHE A 48 -4.98 12.93 -18.20
N ASP A 49 -3.84 13.60 -18.28
CA ASP A 49 -3.75 15.04 -18.48
C ASP A 49 -2.90 15.31 -19.73
N PHE A 50 -3.37 16.22 -20.57
CA PHE A 50 -2.60 16.69 -21.73
C PHE A 50 -1.83 17.95 -21.32
N ILE A 51 -0.53 17.93 -21.50
CA ILE A 51 0.39 19.01 -21.17
C ILE A 51 1.05 19.50 -22.46
N THR A 52 0.77 20.75 -22.81
CA THR A 52 1.42 21.38 -23.96
C THR A 52 2.88 21.69 -23.61
N ASN A 53 3.72 21.78 -24.67
CA ASN A 53 5.12 22.13 -24.54
C ASN A 53 5.34 23.47 -23.80
N ASP A 54 4.45 24.45 -23.97
CA ASP A 54 4.52 25.74 -23.26
C ASP A 54 4.27 25.59 -21.76
N VAL A 55 3.24 24.81 -21.39
CA VAL A 55 2.93 24.52 -19.98
C VAL A 55 4.05 23.69 -19.34
N ALA A 56 4.60 22.73 -20.08
CA ALA A 56 5.74 21.95 -19.63
C ALA A 56 6.97 22.82 -19.36
N ALA A 57 7.23 23.80 -20.25
CA ALA A 57 8.32 24.75 -20.09
C ALA A 57 8.15 25.68 -18.89
N GLU A 58 6.92 26.16 -18.65
CA GLU A 58 6.61 26.98 -17.49
C GLU A 58 6.80 26.20 -16.17
N ASN A 59 6.35 24.96 -16.13
CA ASN A 59 6.52 24.09 -14.97
C ASN A 59 8.00 23.80 -14.69
N LEU A 60 8.76 23.48 -15.73
CA LEU A 60 10.19 23.19 -15.61
C LEU A 60 10.96 24.44 -15.15
N SER A 61 10.66 25.63 -15.67
CA SER A 61 11.27 26.88 -15.23
C SER A 61 10.99 27.17 -13.75
N LYS A 62 9.76 26.87 -13.28
CA LYS A 62 9.42 27.01 -11.86
C LYS A 62 10.18 26.03 -10.96
N ASP A 63 10.35 24.79 -11.42
CA ASP A 63 11.03 23.74 -10.66
C ASP A 63 12.55 23.98 -10.57
N ILE A 64 13.17 24.46 -11.64
CA ILE A 64 14.60 24.79 -11.67
C ILE A 64 14.88 26.15 -10.99
N GLY A 65 13.89 27.07 -10.97
CA GLY A 65 14.03 28.41 -10.42
C GLY A 65 14.72 29.40 -11.36
N GLU A 66 14.95 29.02 -12.62
CA GLU A 66 15.57 29.82 -13.67
C GLU A 66 14.78 29.67 -14.98
N ASP A 67 14.74 30.73 -15.76
CA ASP A 67 14.12 30.69 -17.09
C ASP A 67 15.10 30.11 -18.14
N PHE A 68 15.04 28.80 -18.33
CA PHE A 68 15.89 28.11 -19.28
C PHE A 68 15.56 28.44 -20.75
N LEU A 69 14.33 28.94 -21.03
CA LEU A 69 13.93 29.35 -22.37
C LEU A 69 14.69 30.60 -22.81
N GLU A 70 14.94 31.55 -21.88
CA GLU A 70 15.74 32.70 -22.15
C GLU A 70 17.19 32.33 -22.54
N PHE A 71 17.72 31.27 -21.93
CA PHE A 71 19.06 30.76 -22.21
C PHE A 71 19.14 30.02 -23.56
N LEU A 72 18.15 29.19 -23.89
CA LEU A 72 18.16 28.36 -25.09
C LEU A 72 17.65 29.09 -26.35
N GLY A 73 16.80 30.12 -26.14
CA GLY A 73 16.18 30.85 -27.25
C GLY A 73 15.05 30.12 -27.99
N TYR A 74 14.73 28.91 -27.63
CA TYR A 74 13.60 28.13 -28.14
C TYR A 74 13.13 27.09 -27.11
N ASN A 75 11.89 26.61 -27.27
CA ASN A 75 11.34 25.55 -26.41
C ASN A 75 11.69 24.15 -26.97
N PRO A 76 12.55 23.36 -26.31
CA PRO A 76 12.91 22.03 -26.79
C PRO A 76 11.92 20.95 -26.35
N LEU A 77 10.91 21.29 -25.50
CA LEU A 77 9.98 20.32 -24.94
C LEU A 77 8.89 19.95 -25.95
N LEU A 78 8.41 18.74 -25.85
CA LEU A 78 7.33 18.21 -26.68
C LEU A 78 6.01 18.22 -25.91
N ASP A 79 4.91 18.25 -26.64
CA ASP A 79 3.60 17.98 -26.05
C ASP A 79 3.56 16.57 -25.48
N SER A 80 2.92 16.39 -24.34
CA SER A 80 2.86 15.10 -23.66
C SER A 80 1.50 14.79 -23.07
N PHE A 81 1.25 13.50 -22.89
CA PHE A 81 0.16 13.00 -22.06
C PHE A 81 0.75 12.37 -20.80
N ASP A 82 0.32 12.85 -19.63
CA ASP A 82 0.56 12.22 -18.35
C ASP A 82 -0.56 11.24 -18.06
N ILE A 83 -0.28 9.94 -18.15
CA ILE A 83 -1.28 8.88 -18.03
C ILE A 83 -1.13 8.21 -16.67
N PHE A 84 -2.19 8.26 -15.87
CA PHE A 84 -2.27 7.62 -14.56
C PHE A 84 -3.06 6.32 -14.66
N PHE A 85 -2.48 5.24 -14.18
CA PHE A 85 -3.10 3.92 -14.21
C PHE A 85 -3.62 3.53 -12.83
N TYR A 86 -4.61 2.64 -12.78
CA TYR A 86 -4.99 2.01 -11.52
C TYR A 86 -3.85 1.14 -10.97
N SER A 87 -3.68 1.14 -9.66
CA SER A 87 -2.58 0.47 -8.95
C SER A 87 -2.41 -1.01 -9.28
N GLU A 88 -3.51 -1.71 -9.61
CA GLU A 88 -3.51 -3.12 -10.01
C GLU A 88 -2.71 -3.38 -11.28
N HIS A 89 -2.58 -2.39 -12.15
CA HIS A 89 -1.86 -2.46 -13.41
C HIS A 89 -0.43 -1.90 -13.33
N ILE A 90 -0.07 -1.28 -12.20
CA ILE A 90 1.26 -0.69 -11.96
C ILE A 90 2.19 -1.71 -11.28
N ASN A 91 2.48 -2.80 -11.96
CA ASN A 91 3.56 -3.72 -11.60
C ASN A 91 4.67 -3.62 -12.65
N SER A 92 5.91 -3.85 -12.24
CA SER A 92 7.07 -3.69 -13.14
C SER A 92 6.92 -4.44 -14.47
N PHE A 93 6.28 -5.61 -14.47
CA PHE A 93 6.06 -6.41 -15.68
C PHE A 93 4.95 -5.83 -16.57
N ASN A 94 3.83 -5.42 -15.97
CA ASN A 94 2.67 -4.91 -16.72
C ASN A 94 2.95 -3.52 -17.34
N ILE A 95 3.72 -2.67 -16.65
CA ILE A 95 4.11 -1.35 -17.17
C ILE A 95 5.01 -1.47 -18.37
N ASP A 96 6.00 -2.37 -18.38
CA ASP A 96 6.88 -2.57 -19.50
C ASP A 96 6.11 -3.00 -20.76
N GLU A 97 5.06 -3.80 -20.60
CA GLU A 97 4.19 -4.22 -21.69
C GLU A 97 3.34 -3.05 -22.23
N ILE A 98 2.77 -2.25 -21.33
CA ILE A 98 2.01 -1.05 -21.67
C ILE A 98 2.91 -0.04 -22.42
N VAL A 99 4.11 0.21 -21.92
CA VAL A 99 5.09 1.10 -22.56
C VAL A 99 5.46 0.61 -23.95
N LYS A 100 5.68 -0.71 -24.14
CA LYS A 100 5.94 -1.29 -25.47
C LYS A 100 4.76 -1.10 -26.42
N GLN A 101 3.52 -1.28 -25.94
CA GLN A 101 2.32 -1.07 -26.76
C GLN A 101 2.19 0.38 -27.19
N LEU A 102 2.43 1.34 -26.28
CA LEU A 102 2.40 2.77 -26.59
C LEU A 102 3.50 3.18 -27.56
N LYS A 103 4.72 2.69 -27.39
CA LYS A 103 5.85 2.98 -28.29
C LYS A 103 5.65 2.50 -29.75
N ASN A 104 4.72 1.58 -29.98
CA ASN A 104 4.43 1.09 -31.32
C ASN A 104 3.55 2.06 -32.15
N GLU A 105 3.02 3.12 -31.57
CA GLU A 105 2.24 4.13 -32.28
C GLU A 105 3.19 5.11 -32.99
N ASP A 106 2.98 5.33 -34.27
CA ASP A 106 3.91 6.10 -35.11
C ASP A 106 4.06 7.59 -34.72
N PHE A 107 3.04 8.16 -34.08
CA PHE A 107 3.02 9.55 -33.62
C PHE A 107 3.63 9.77 -32.24
N ILE A 108 4.01 8.69 -31.51
CA ILE A 108 4.68 8.79 -30.22
C ILE A 108 6.19 8.94 -30.45
N SER A 109 6.79 9.92 -29.78
CA SER A 109 8.23 10.16 -29.81
C SER A 109 8.92 9.29 -28.77
N GLU A 110 8.46 9.37 -27.53
CA GLU A 110 9.04 8.66 -26.39
C GLU A 110 7.98 8.36 -25.33
N VAL A 111 8.18 7.29 -24.59
CA VAL A 111 7.38 6.97 -23.41
C VAL A 111 8.32 6.79 -22.24
N THR A 112 8.13 7.59 -21.20
CA THR A 112 8.97 7.60 -19.99
C THR A 112 8.14 7.38 -18.76
N TYR A 113 8.69 6.67 -17.78
CA TYR A 113 8.09 6.50 -16.44
C TYR A 113 9.19 6.26 -15.42
N ASP A 114 8.91 6.54 -14.15
CA ASP A 114 9.88 6.33 -13.07
C ASP A 114 9.94 4.85 -12.64
N ALA A 115 10.64 4.05 -13.44
CA ALA A 115 10.84 2.62 -13.16
C ALA A 115 11.53 2.38 -11.80
N PRO A 116 12.59 3.11 -11.40
CA PRO A 116 13.19 3.02 -10.08
C PRO A 116 12.20 3.25 -8.95
N LEU A 117 11.35 4.26 -9.04
CA LEU A 117 10.35 4.57 -8.02
C LEU A 117 9.33 3.45 -7.87
N ILE A 118 8.79 2.94 -8.97
CA ILE A 118 7.84 1.82 -8.97
C ILE A 118 8.48 0.56 -8.35
N PHE A 119 9.72 0.27 -8.72
CA PHE A 119 10.47 -0.86 -8.15
C PHE A 119 10.69 -0.69 -6.64
N LEU A 120 11.09 0.49 -6.18
CA LEU A 120 11.30 0.79 -4.76
C LEU A 120 10.02 0.65 -3.94
N ILE A 121 8.90 1.16 -4.46
CA ILE A 121 7.60 1.03 -3.80
C ILE A 121 7.22 -0.44 -3.66
N ASN A 122 7.31 -1.22 -4.73
CA ASN A 122 6.96 -2.64 -4.72
C ASN A 122 7.88 -3.47 -3.81
N SER A 123 9.21 -3.27 -3.90
CA SER A 123 10.19 -4.05 -3.14
C SER A 123 10.14 -3.75 -1.65
N ASN A 124 9.96 -2.50 -1.26
CA ASN A 124 9.89 -2.11 0.14
C ASN A 124 8.59 -2.60 0.79
N PHE A 125 7.48 -2.59 0.04
CA PHE A 125 6.22 -3.12 0.54
C PHE A 125 6.29 -4.62 0.86
N GLU A 126 6.83 -5.42 -0.05
CA GLU A 126 7.03 -6.85 0.18
C GLU A 126 7.91 -7.13 1.41
N LYS A 127 8.97 -6.35 1.62
CA LYS A 127 9.82 -6.43 2.81
C LYS A 127 9.05 -6.07 4.08
N LEU A 128 8.28 -4.97 4.06
CA LEU A 128 7.46 -4.51 5.18
C LEU A 128 6.41 -5.55 5.57
N LYS A 129 5.70 -6.09 4.59
CA LYS A 129 4.72 -7.17 4.77
C LYS A 129 5.34 -8.39 5.43
N ARG A 130 6.51 -8.84 4.95
CA ARG A 130 7.23 -9.98 5.51
C ARG A 130 7.67 -9.74 6.95
N ILE A 131 8.23 -8.57 7.26
CA ILE A 131 8.65 -8.20 8.63
C ILE A 131 7.44 -8.17 9.57
N THR A 132 6.31 -7.59 9.15
CA THR A 132 5.09 -7.51 9.95
C THR A 132 4.53 -8.90 10.26
N ILE A 133 4.54 -9.84 9.31
CA ILE A 133 4.11 -11.22 9.53
C ILE A 133 5.03 -11.92 10.53
N ILE A 134 6.36 -11.80 10.38
CA ILE A 134 7.33 -12.41 11.29
C ILE A 134 7.14 -11.88 12.71
N LEU A 135 6.98 -10.57 12.86
CA LEU A 135 6.77 -9.91 14.15
C LEU A 135 5.44 -10.35 14.79
N GLY A 136 4.37 -10.46 13.99
CA GLY A 136 3.08 -10.99 14.44
C GLY A 136 3.18 -12.42 14.95
N CYS A 137 3.87 -13.31 14.23
CA CYS A 137 4.13 -14.68 14.68
C CYS A 137 4.94 -14.73 16.00
N LEU A 138 5.96 -13.86 16.11
CA LEU A 138 6.77 -13.75 17.33
C LEU A 138 5.90 -13.35 18.53
N PHE A 139 5.08 -12.31 18.40
CA PHE A 139 4.16 -11.88 19.47
C PHE A 139 3.13 -12.95 19.81
N MET A 140 2.65 -13.71 18.83
CA MET A 140 1.75 -14.84 19.07
C MET A 140 2.41 -15.91 19.97
N VAL A 141 3.66 -16.29 19.69
CA VAL A 141 4.41 -17.26 20.49
C VAL A 141 4.63 -16.74 21.91
N ILE A 142 5.05 -15.48 22.07
CA ILE A 142 5.22 -14.85 23.39
C ILE A 142 3.91 -14.87 24.18
N SER A 143 2.80 -14.51 23.55
CA SER A 143 1.48 -14.51 24.17
C SER A 143 1.09 -15.91 24.68
N LEU A 144 1.34 -16.95 23.88
CA LEU A 144 1.06 -18.35 24.30
C LEU A 144 1.90 -18.75 25.52
N ILE A 145 3.17 -18.36 25.56
CA ILE A 145 4.05 -18.64 26.71
C ILE A 145 3.53 -17.91 27.97
N LEU A 146 3.17 -16.62 27.84
CA LEU A 146 2.65 -15.83 28.95
C LEU A 146 1.34 -16.38 29.49
N ILE A 147 0.40 -16.76 28.60
CA ILE A 147 -0.86 -17.38 28.97
C ILE A 147 -0.61 -18.68 29.75
N ASN A 148 0.27 -19.56 29.27
CA ASN A 148 0.61 -20.82 29.92
C ASN A 148 1.20 -20.56 31.32
N ASN A 149 2.14 -19.62 31.44
CA ASN A 149 2.74 -19.26 32.73
C ASN A 149 1.69 -18.69 33.72
N THR A 150 0.80 -17.83 33.23
CA THR A 150 -0.28 -17.23 34.06
C THR A 150 -1.25 -18.28 34.57
N ILE A 151 -1.66 -19.24 33.74
CA ILE A 151 -2.52 -20.36 34.15
C ILE A 151 -1.82 -21.20 35.22
N ARG A 152 -0.55 -21.53 34.98
CA ARG A 152 0.23 -22.34 35.97
C ARG A 152 0.36 -21.63 37.30
N LEU A 153 0.64 -20.32 37.30
CA LEU A 153 0.73 -19.52 38.52
C LEU A 153 -0.59 -19.43 39.25
N SER A 154 -1.69 -19.23 38.51
CA SER A 154 -3.06 -19.21 39.06
C SER A 154 -3.43 -20.53 39.75
N LEU A 155 -3.13 -21.66 39.11
CA LEU A 155 -3.35 -22.99 39.69
C LEU A 155 -2.50 -23.23 40.97
N TYR A 156 -1.24 -22.78 40.93
CA TYR A 156 -0.35 -22.89 42.06
C TYR A 156 -0.82 -22.05 43.27
N SER A 157 -1.24 -20.82 43.03
CA SER A 157 -1.79 -19.90 44.05
C SER A 157 -3.04 -20.48 44.70
N ASN A 158 -3.91 -21.14 43.95
CA ASN A 158 -5.16 -21.71 44.42
C ASN A 158 -5.06 -23.21 44.84
N ARG A 159 -3.85 -23.75 44.97
CA ARG A 159 -3.61 -25.19 45.23
C ARG A 159 -4.33 -25.76 46.45
N LEU A 160 -4.41 -24.98 47.54
CA LEU A 160 -5.10 -25.42 48.77
C LEU A 160 -6.61 -25.55 48.55
N ASN A 161 -7.23 -24.54 47.92
CA ASN A 161 -8.65 -24.55 47.60
C ASN A 161 -8.99 -25.71 46.64
N ILE A 162 -8.13 -25.93 45.65
CA ILE A 162 -8.27 -27.03 44.69
C ILE A 162 -8.21 -28.37 45.40
N LYS A 163 -7.26 -28.54 46.34
CA LYS A 163 -7.09 -29.77 47.11
C LYS A 163 -8.29 -30.06 48.04
N THR A 164 -8.82 -29.02 48.68
CA THR A 164 -10.02 -29.11 49.50
C THR A 164 -11.25 -29.54 48.67
N MET A 165 -11.45 -28.93 47.50
CA MET A 165 -12.53 -29.30 46.57
C MET A 165 -12.40 -30.75 46.08
N GLN A 166 -11.19 -31.22 45.84
CA GLN A 166 -10.94 -32.61 45.44
C GLN A 166 -11.27 -33.60 46.54
N LEU A 167 -10.96 -33.26 47.80
CA LEU A 167 -11.28 -34.12 48.97
C LEU A 167 -12.80 -34.27 49.17
N VAL A 168 -13.59 -33.27 48.83
CA VAL A 168 -15.07 -33.30 48.85
C VAL A 168 -15.67 -33.99 47.61
N GLY A 169 -14.82 -34.45 46.66
CA GLY A 169 -15.27 -35.20 45.49
C GLY A 169 -15.70 -34.33 44.30
N ALA A 170 -15.29 -33.06 44.24
CA ALA A 170 -15.62 -32.18 43.12
C ALA A 170 -14.98 -32.66 41.82
N LYS A 171 -15.74 -32.62 40.70
CA LYS A 171 -15.25 -32.97 39.37
C LYS A 171 -14.19 -31.97 38.90
N LYS A 172 -13.18 -32.44 38.16
CA LYS A 172 -12.10 -31.60 37.61
C LYS A 172 -12.62 -30.41 36.78
N SER A 173 -13.67 -30.58 36.00
CA SER A 173 -14.27 -29.50 35.19
C SER A 173 -14.86 -28.40 36.08
N PHE A 174 -15.44 -28.73 37.21
CA PHE A 174 -15.98 -27.76 38.18
C PHE A 174 -14.87 -26.93 38.83
N ILE A 175 -13.73 -27.56 39.16
CA ILE A 175 -12.56 -26.89 39.73
C ILE A 175 -11.88 -25.96 38.73
N MET A 176 -11.81 -26.38 37.43
CA MET A 176 -11.15 -25.60 36.38
C MET A 176 -12.00 -24.45 35.84
N TRP A 177 -13.33 -24.55 35.94
CA TRP A 177 -14.26 -23.57 35.37
C TRP A 177 -14.03 -22.12 35.84
N PRO A 178 -13.86 -21.81 37.14
CA PRO A 178 -13.59 -20.45 37.60
C PRO A 178 -12.29 -19.87 37.03
N VAL A 179 -11.25 -20.69 36.91
CA VAL A 179 -9.95 -20.28 36.38
C VAL A 179 -10.11 -19.88 34.88
N ILE A 180 -10.78 -20.74 34.10
CA ILE A 180 -11.03 -20.48 32.66
C ILE A 180 -11.92 -19.24 32.49
N LYS A 181 -13.00 -19.11 33.27
CA LYS A 181 -13.90 -17.96 33.21
C LYS A 181 -13.18 -16.64 33.44
N ASN A 182 -12.31 -16.56 34.45
CA ASN A 182 -11.54 -15.37 34.73
C ASN A 182 -10.59 -15.03 33.56
N GLN A 183 -9.94 -16.02 32.96
CA GLN A 183 -9.07 -15.80 31.81
C GLN A 183 -9.85 -15.27 30.60
N ILE A 184 -11.05 -15.81 30.34
CA ILE A 184 -11.90 -15.32 29.24
C ILE A 184 -12.29 -13.85 29.46
N VAL A 185 -12.66 -13.48 30.69
CA VAL A 185 -12.99 -12.07 31.01
C VAL A 185 -11.78 -11.15 30.74
N PHE A 186 -10.58 -11.53 31.19
CA PHE A 186 -9.37 -10.75 30.93
C PHE A 186 -9.06 -10.60 29.43
N VAL A 187 -9.24 -11.68 28.65
CA VAL A 187 -9.04 -11.64 27.19
C VAL A 187 -10.03 -10.68 26.52
N ILE A 188 -11.31 -10.72 26.92
CA ILE A 188 -12.33 -9.82 26.36
C ILE A 188 -11.99 -8.36 26.70
N VAL A 189 -11.64 -8.05 27.93
CA VAL A 189 -11.27 -6.69 28.35
C VAL A 189 -10.03 -6.20 27.60
N ALA A 190 -8.99 -7.03 27.50
CA ALA A 190 -7.77 -6.72 26.77
C ALA A 190 -8.04 -6.48 25.27
N SER A 191 -8.94 -7.28 24.66
CA SER A 191 -9.34 -7.12 23.27
C SER A 191 -10.06 -5.80 23.02
N ILE A 192 -10.97 -5.40 23.90
CA ILE A 192 -11.69 -4.12 23.83
C ILE A 192 -10.71 -2.95 23.96
N ILE A 193 -9.81 -2.98 24.94
CA ILE A 193 -8.79 -1.93 25.13
C ILE A 193 -7.88 -1.82 23.91
N SER A 194 -7.39 -2.95 23.38
CA SER A 194 -6.56 -2.99 22.20
C SER A 194 -7.28 -2.40 20.97
N SER A 195 -8.56 -2.74 20.79
CA SER A 195 -9.38 -2.21 19.69
C SER A 195 -9.58 -0.69 19.80
N LEU A 196 -9.82 -0.19 21.03
CA LEU A 196 -9.94 1.24 21.30
C LEU A 196 -8.66 2.01 21.02
N ILE A 197 -7.49 1.48 21.42
CA ILE A 197 -6.19 2.09 21.15
C ILE A 197 -5.93 2.16 19.64
N ILE A 198 -6.24 1.08 18.90
CA ILE A 198 -6.08 1.06 17.44
C ILE A 198 -6.97 2.11 16.77
N LEU A 199 -8.23 2.25 17.22
CA LEU A 199 -9.14 3.27 16.71
C LEU A 199 -8.63 4.70 16.98
N LEU A 200 -8.06 4.93 18.17
CA LEU A 200 -7.53 6.25 18.56
C LEU A 200 -6.28 6.64 17.75
N ILE A 201 -5.46 5.67 17.35
CA ILE A 201 -4.27 5.92 16.51
C ILE A 201 -4.68 6.19 15.05
N LEU A 202 -5.81 5.63 14.60
CA LEU A 202 -6.31 5.78 13.22
C LEU A 202 -7.14 7.03 12.99
N TYR A 203 -7.63 7.66 14.06
CA TYR A 203 -8.41 8.90 14.01
C TYR A 203 -7.51 10.11 14.26
#